data_c889cb0b228ab8af553638245a079cfb
#
_entry.id   c889cb0b228ab8af553638245a079cfb
#
_cell.length_a   1.000
_cell.length_b   1.000
_cell.length_c   1.000
_cell.angle_alpha   90.00
_cell.angle_beta   90.00
_cell.angle_gamma   90.00
#
_symmetry.space_group_name_H-M   'P 1'
#
loop_
_entity.id
_entity.type
_entity.pdbx_description
1 polymer ?
#
loop_
_entity_poly.entity_id
_entity_poly.type
_entity_poly.pdbx_seq_one_letter_code
_entity_poly.pdbx_strand_id
1 'polypeptide(L)'
;MMLAGHIDEIGLQITHIDEDGFLFFDEIGGWDPQVLVGQRVRVLSKDGTPAGVVGKKPIHLIKPDEREKASKIRELWVDVGASSREEVSELGIRVGDPMVLDAGVVRLANDRIAARAIDNRIGAYVVLETLRLLSEDPGRACTMAVATVQEEIGFTGGGARTSAFSLEPDLALVVDVTFSTDVPDLEKRELGEHKIGGGPVISRGSAAHPVVFERLAEVARREGIPHTYQAAPKATRTDADAIHLARSGVPTGLVSVPNRYMHSPSELVSLEDLDRTVRLLAAFIRGLPAELDLTPGA
;
A
#
# COMPACT_ATOMS: atom_id res chain seq x y z
N MET A 1 13.11 -5.11 -17.70
CA MET A 1 11.84 -4.58 -17.18
C MET A 1 11.86 -4.54 -15.65
N MET A 2 11.02 -3.73 -15.02
CA MET A 2 10.92 -3.55 -13.58
C MET A 2 9.55 -4.02 -13.08
N LEU A 3 9.52 -4.78 -11.98
CA LEU A 3 8.35 -5.04 -11.17
C LEU A 3 8.49 -4.22 -9.89
N ALA A 4 7.47 -3.48 -9.49
CA ALA A 4 7.53 -2.64 -8.31
C ALA A 4 6.31 -2.85 -7.41
N GLY A 5 6.54 -2.86 -6.10
CA GLY A 5 5.52 -2.83 -5.07
C GLY A 5 6.13 -2.25 -3.81
N HIS A 6 5.47 -1.30 -3.14
CA HIS A 6 6.06 -0.63 -2.00
C HIS A 6 6.01 -1.48 -0.72
N ILE A 7 6.97 -1.25 0.17
CA ILE A 7 7.13 -1.99 1.43
C ILE A 7 6.92 -1.12 2.66
N ASP A 8 6.93 0.20 2.48
CA ASP A 8 6.53 1.12 3.54
C ASP A 8 5.03 1.01 3.84
N GLU A 9 4.64 1.54 4.96
CA GLU A 9 3.27 1.55 5.44
C GLU A 9 2.95 2.90 6.08
N ILE A 10 1.69 3.25 6.15
CA ILE A 10 1.24 4.40 6.92
C ILE A 10 1.59 4.23 8.40
N GLY A 11 1.84 5.34 9.08
CA GLY A 11 2.26 5.34 10.48
C GLY A 11 1.98 6.67 11.16
N LEU A 12 2.61 6.86 12.30
CA LEU A 12 2.55 8.09 13.07
C LEU A 12 3.97 8.56 13.38
N GLN A 13 4.19 9.86 13.49
CA GLN A 13 5.49 10.41 13.87
C GLN A 13 5.36 11.31 15.08
N ILE A 14 6.21 11.12 16.09
CA ILE A 14 6.22 11.92 17.30
C ILE A 14 6.65 13.35 16.96
N THR A 15 5.77 14.31 17.23
CA THR A 15 6.03 15.74 17.01
C THR A 15 6.37 16.51 18.29
N HIS A 16 5.90 16.00 19.44
CA HIS A 16 6.12 16.62 20.73
C HIS A 16 6.01 15.58 21.87
N ILE A 17 6.78 15.79 22.93
CA ILE A 17 6.71 15.05 24.19
C ILE A 17 6.49 16.06 25.30
N ASP A 18 5.42 15.93 26.07
CA ASP A 18 5.13 16.86 27.15
C ASP A 18 5.87 16.51 28.45
N GLU A 19 5.68 17.32 29.47
CA GLU A 19 6.32 17.16 30.78
C GLU A 19 5.82 15.95 31.56
N ASP A 20 4.57 15.52 31.28
CA ASP A 20 3.93 14.37 31.93
C ASP A 20 4.22 13.04 31.17
N GLY A 21 5.00 13.06 30.09
CA GLY A 21 5.42 11.88 29.36
C GLY A 21 4.48 11.43 28.23
N PHE A 22 3.47 12.23 27.87
CA PHE A 22 2.61 11.93 26.73
C PHE A 22 3.27 12.31 25.40
N LEU A 23 3.09 11.46 24.38
CA LEU A 23 3.62 11.67 23.05
C LEU A 23 2.52 12.22 22.13
N PHE A 24 2.72 13.41 21.60
CA PHE A 24 1.89 13.98 20.55
C PHE A 24 2.50 13.67 19.20
N PHE A 25 1.67 13.48 18.20
CA PHE A 25 2.12 12.97 16.90
C PHE A 25 1.33 13.58 15.74
N ASP A 26 1.89 13.42 14.55
CA ASP A 26 1.20 13.64 13.30
C ASP A 26 1.21 12.37 12.45
N GLU A 27 0.44 12.33 11.38
CA GLU A 27 0.31 11.18 10.50
C GLU A 27 1.48 11.06 9.50
N ILE A 28 1.91 9.84 9.25
CA ILE A 28 2.68 9.44 8.07
C ILE A 28 1.70 8.74 7.14
N GLY A 29 1.48 9.29 5.93
CA GLY A 29 0.42 8.83 5.04
C GLY A 29 -0.97 9.31 5.49
N GLY A 30 -2.01 8.68 4.98
CA GLY A 30 -3.39 9.11 5.23
C GLY A 30 -4.12 8.24 6.24
N TRP A 31 -4.58 8.82 7.36
CA TRP A 31 -5.33 8.12 8.41
C TRP A 31 -6.75 8.67 8.59
N ASP A 32 -7.67 7.77 8.93
CA ASP A 32 -8.89 8.16 9.64
C ASP A 32 -8.59 8.19 11.16
N PRO A 33 -8.59 9.36 11.81
CA PRO A 33 -8.30 9.45 13.24
C PRO A 33 -9.21 8.61 14.14
N GLN A 34 -10.39 8.22 13.65
CA GLN A 34 -11.35 7.43 14.42
C GLN A 34 -10.87 5.99 14.63
N VAL A 35 -10.11 5.43 13.67
CA VAL A 35 -9.58 4.07 13.80
C VAL A 35 -8.35 3.98 14.71
N LEU A 36 -7.73 5.11 15.05
CA LEU A 36 -6.56 5.17 15.92
C LEU A 36 -6.90 5.06 17.40
N VAL A 37 -8.07 5.56 17.81
CA VAL A 37 -8.45 5.66 19.22
C VAL A 37 -8.51 4.30 19.90
N GLY A 38 -7.76 4.13 20.99
CA GLY A 38 -7.68 2.89 21.74
C GLY A 38 -6.78 1.81 21.14
N GLN A 39 -6.13 2.08 20.01
CA GLN A 39 -5.17 1.16 19.42
C GLN A 39 -3.87 1.11 20.22
N ARG A 40 -3.20 -0.02 20.17
CA ARG A 40 -1.83 -0.16 20.65
C ARG A 40 -0.87 0.19 19.55
N VAL A 41 0.27 0.77 19.91
CA VAL A 41 1.34 1.15 19.00
C VAL A 41 2.68 0.57 19.46
N ARG A 42 3.62 0.49 18.53
CA ARG A 42 5.05 0.28 18.78
C ARG A 42 5.79 1.52 18.34
N VAL A 43 6.51 2.13 19.26
CA VAL A 43 7.42 3.24 18.94
C VAL A 43 8.72 2.63 18.42
N LEU A 44 9.15 3.02 17.23
CA LEU A 44 10.41 2.54 16.65
C LEU A 44 11.54 3.44 17.14
N SER A 45 11.94 3.25 18.39
CA SER A 45 12.99 4.03 19.03
C SER A 45 14.38 3.46 18.75
N LYS A 46 15.41 4.22 19.10
CA LYS A 46 16.82 3.80 18.90
C LYS A 46 17.16 2.50 19.64
N ASP A 47 16.62 2.33 20.83
CA ASP A 47 17.05 1.27 21.76
C ASP A 47 16.01 0.14 21.87
N GLY A 48 14.95 0.15 21.05
CA GLY A 48 13.94 -0.89 21.05
C GLY A 48 12.62 -0.45 20.42
N THR A 49 11.57 -1.21 20.75
CA THR A 49 10.21 -0.95 20.26
C THR A 49 9.21 -0.88 21.44
N PRO A 50 9.29 0.15 22.30
CA PRO A 50 8.35 0.33 23.40
C PRO A 50 6.90 0.31 22.92
N ALA A 51 6.02 -0.28 23.72
CA ALA A 51 4.59 -0.29 23.45
C ALA A 51 3.95 1.00 23.99
N GLY A 52 2.89 1.45 23.32
CA GLY A 52 2.06 2.55 23.79
C GLY A 52 0.59 2.33 23.44
N VAL A 53 -0.27 3.19 23.95
CA VAL A 53 -1.71 3.20 23.69
C VAL A 53 -2.14 4.56 23.20
N VAL A 54 -2.90 4.59 22.10
CA VAL A 54 -3.48 5.85 21.60
C VAL A 54 -4.66 6.26 22.46
N GLY A 55 -4.50 7.36 23.18
CA GLY A 55 -5.48 7.94 24.08
C GLY A 55 -6.20 9.14 23.47
N LYS A 56 -7.37 9.43 24.04
CA LYS A 56 -8.11 10.68 23.81
C LYS A 56 -8.92 11.00 25.06
N LYS A 57 -9.44 12.23 25.12
CA LYS A 57 -10.35 12.62 26.19
C LYS A 57 -11.53 11.65 26.28
N PRO A 58 -11.82 11.07 27.48
CA PRO A 58 -12.92 10.13 27.67
C PRO A 58 -14.28 10.74 27.31
N ILE A 59 -15.15 9.94 26.67
CA ILE A 59 -16.46 10.41 26.19
C ILE A 59 -17.33 11.06 27.29
N HIS A 60 -17.19 10.59 28.53
CA HIS A 60 -17.92 11.14 29.68
C HIS A 60 -17.53 12.57 30.05
N LEU A 61 -16.32 13.00 29.61
CA LEU A 61 -15.81 14.35 29.85
C LEU A 61 -15.96 15.26 28.62
N ILE A 62 -16.48 14.73 27.50
CA ILE A 62 -16.78 15.50 26.29
C ILE A 62 -18.19 16.08 26.40
N LYS A 63 -18.34 17.36 26.01
CA LYS A 63 -19.64 18.02 25.97
C LYS A 63 -20.60 17.30 25.03
N PRO A 64 -21.91 17.25 25.33
CA PRO A 64 -22.88 16.51 24.50
C PRO A 64 -22.86 16.86 23.03
N ASP A 65 -22.72 18.12 22.69
CA ASP A 65 -22.69 18.67 21.32
C ASP A 65 -21.40 18.38 20.55
N GLU A 66 -20.37 17.87 21.24
CA GLU A 66 -19.08 17.49 20.68
C GLU A 66 -18.91 15.97 20.50
N ARG A 67 -19.79 15.17 21.11
CA ARG A 67 -19.65 13.68 21.13
C ARG A 67 -19.81 13.04 19.78
N GLU A 68 -20.58 13.66 18.87
CA GLU A 68 -20.83 13.18 17.53
C GLU A 68 -19.76 13.60 16.51
N LYS A 69 -18.81 14.44 16.92
CA LYS A 69 -17.73 14.88 16.07
C LYS A 69 -16.61 13.84 15.99
N ALA A 70 -16.12 13.59 14.79
CA ALA A 70 -14.91 12.79 14.60
C ALA A 70 -13.73 13.42 15.32
N SER A 71 -12.91 12.60 15.97
CA SER A 71 -11.67 13.05 16.59
C SER A 71 -10.69 13.55 15.53
N LYS A 72 -9.87 14.53 15.89
CA LYS A 72 -8.78 15.02 15.03
C LYS A 72 -7.44 14.49 15.57
N ILE A 73 -6.45 14.29 14.72
CA ILE A 73 -5.11 13.83 15.13
C ILE A 73 -4.57 14.64 16.31
N ARG A 74 -4.64 15.96 16.27
CA ARG A 74 -4.16 16.85 17.35
C ARG A 74 -4.89 16.71 18.70
N GLU A 75 -5.96 15.94 18.77
CA GLU A 75 -6.74 15.66 19.98
C GLU A 75 -6.36 14.31 20.60
N LEU A 76 -5.42 13.61 19.96
CA LEU A 76 -4.93 12.30 20.35
C LEU A 76 -3.51 12.42 20.92
N TRP A 77 -3.14 11.44 21.73
CA TRP A 77 -1.77 11.26 22.23
C TRP A 77 -1.46 9.78 22.36
N VAL A 78 -0.19 9.45 22.52
CA VAL A 78 0.24 8.10 22.89
C VAL A 78 0.75 8.11 24.32
N ASP A 79 0.26 7.18 25.11
CA ASP A 79 0.71 6.90 26.48
C ASP A 79 1.60 5.65 26.44
N VAL A 80 2.84 5.80 26.85
CA VAL A 80 3.86 4.72 26.93
C VAL A 80 4.09 4.27 28.39
N GLY A 81 3.28 4.79 29.33
CA GLY A 81 3.37 4.47 30.76
C GLY A 81 4.45 5.26 31.51
N ALA A 82 5.10 6.22 30.85
CA ALA A 82 6.04 7.14 31.50
C ALA A 82 5.28 8.24 32.26
N SER A 83 5.89 8.75 33.33
CA SER A 83 5.35 9.81 34.17
C SER A 83 6.08 11.13 33.99
N SER A 84 7.08 11.18 33.13
CA SER A 84 7.83 12.39 32.80
C SER A 84 8.53 12.28 31.45
N ARG A 85 8.97 13.42 30.93
CA ARG A 85 9.79 13.48 29.71
C ARG A 85 11.12 12.76 29.86
N GLU A 86 11.72 12.76 31.05
CA GLU A 86 12.97 12.07 31.36
C GLU A 86 12.79 10.56 31.23
N GLU A 87 11.72 10.00 31.79
CA GLU A 87 11.40 8.57 31.67
C GLU A 87 11.17 8.17 30.21
N VAL A 88 10.51 9.01 29.39
CA VAL A 88 10.37 8.79 27.96
C VAL A 88 11.74 8.73 27.28
N SER A 89 12.66 9.62 27.66
CA SER A 89 14.04 9.63 27.15
C SER A 89 14.82 8.37 27.54
N GLU A 90 14.61 7.85 28.76
CA GLU A 90 15.20 6.58 29.23
C GLU A 90 14.71 5.37 28.42
N LEU A 91 13.49 5.42 27.88
CA LEU A 91 12.97 4.43 26.92
C LEU A 91 13.59 4.58 25.51
N GLY A 92 14.50 5.51 25.30
CA GLY A 92 15.15 5.80 24.03
C GLY A 92 14.25 6.52 23.01
N ILE A 93 13.08 7.00 23.45
CA ILE A 93 12.08 7.65 22.58
C ILE A 93 12.41 9.13 22.40
N ARG A 94 12.30 9.64 21.17
CA ARG A 94 12.59 11.02 20.80
C ARG A 94 11.54 11.58 19.84
N VAL A 95 11.46 12.89 19.77
CA VAL A 95 10.75 13.60 18.71
C VAL A 95 11.35 13.19 17.35
N GLY A 96 10.47 12.86 16.41
CA GLY A 96 10.82 12.33 15.10
C GLY A 96 10.81 10.80 14.99
N ASP A 97 10.75 10.07 16.10
CA ASP A 97 10.64 8.60 16.04
C ASP A 97 9.28 8.20 15.47
N PRO A 98 9.25 7.25 14.52
CA PRO A 98 8.00 6.77 13.97
C PRO A 98 7.34 5.73 14.87
N MET A 99 6.02 5.61 14.73
CA MET A 99 5.21 4.61 15.42
C MET A 99 4.32 3.87 14.43
N VAL A 100 4.13 2.58 14.66
CA VAL A 100 3.23 1.73 13.89
C VAL A 100 2.18 1.09 14.82
N LEU A 101 1.01 0.75 14.28
CA LEU A 101 0.00 0.05 15.06
C LEU A 101 0.46 -1.37 15.40
N ASP A 102 0.22 -1.81 16.64
CA ASP A 102 0.57 -3.15 17.11
C ASP A 102 -0.57 -4.13 16.78
N ALA A 103 -0.75 -4.43 15.50
CA ALA A 103 -1.74 -5.35 14.99
C ALA A 103 -1.07 -6.47 14.19
N GLY A 104 -1.36 -7.70 14.56
CA GLY A 104 -0.85 -8.90 13.88
C GLY A 104 -1.78 -9.40 12.78
N VAL A 105 -1.34 -10.46 12.10
CA VAL A 105 -2.13 -11.13 11.05
C VAL A 105 -3.21 -12.00 11.68
N VAL A 106 -4.43 -11.87 11.17
CA VAL A 106 -5.58 -12.71 11.53
C VAL A 106 -6.07 -13.46 10.29
N ARG A 107 -6.20 -14.78 10.41
CA ARG A 107 -6.84 -15.60 9.36
C ARG A 107 -8.35 -15.56 9.53
N LEU A 108 -9.04 -15.35 8.43
CA LEU A 108 -10.49 -15.32 8.34
C LEU A 108 -11.01 -16.45 7.43
N ALA A 109 -12.32 -16.65 7.40
CA ALA A 109 -12.94 -17.61 6.50
C ALA A 109 -12.64 -17.31 5.02
N ASN A 110 -12.71 -18.33 4.17
CA ASN A 110 -12.52 -18.25 2.71
C ASN A 110 -11.11 -17.78 2.30
N ASP A 111 -10.07 -18.27 2.98
CA ASP A 111 -8.67 -17.97 2.70
C ASP A 111 -8.38 -16.47 2.62
N ARG A 112 -8.98 -15.72 3.54
CA ARG A 112 -8.74 -14.29 3.70
C ARG A 112 -7.83 -14.04 4.90
N ILE A 113 -7.06 -12.99 4.82
CA ILE A 113 -6.26 -12.47 5.93
C ILE A 113 -6.62 -11.02 6.19
N ALA A 114 -6.57 -10.64 7.47
CA ALA A 114 -6.62 -9.26 7.88
C ALA A 114 -5.33 -8.91 8.64
N ALA A 115 -4.74 -7.77 8.35
CA ALA A 115 -3.53 -7.27 8.99
C ALA A 115 -3.38 -5.77 8.72
N ARG A 116 -2.49 -5.12 9.48
CA ARG A 116 -1.94 -3.82 9.05
C ARG A 116 -0.96 -4.01 7.89
N ALA A 117 -0.67 -2.97 7.15
CA ALA A 117 0.36 -2.94 6.10
C ALA A 117 0.18 -4.00 4.99
N ILE A 118 -1.05 -4.47 4.76
CA ILE A 118 -1.40 -5.18 3.54
C ILE A 118 -1.13 -4.26 2.36
N ASP A 119 -1.50 -3.02 2.48
CA ASP A 119 -1.03 -1.89 1.71
C ASP A 119 0.39 -1.48 2.15
N ASN A 120 1.49 -1.79 1.37
CA ASN A 120 1.41 -2.62 0.16
C ASN A 120 2.45 -3.76 0.24
N ARG A 121 2.63 -4.35 1.42
CA ARG A 121 3.52 -5.51 1.57
C ARG A 121 3.11 -6.69 0.70
N ILE A 122 1.81 -6.77 0.35
CA ILE A 122 1.35 -7.79 -0.58
C ILE A 122 1.82 -7.52 -2.02
N GLY A 123 1.95 -6.27 -2.43
CA GLY A 123 2.56 -5.91 -3.71
C GLY A 123 4.04 -6.30 -3.75
N ALA A 124 4.80 -6.00 -2.69
CA ALA A 124 6.17 -6.46 -2.55
C ALA A 124 6.27 -7.99 -2.60
N TYR A 125 5.38 -8.71 -1.91
CA TYR A 125 5.28 -10.18 -1.99
C TYR A 125 5.02 -10.65 -3.43
N VAL A 126 4.03 -10.07 -4.10
CA VAL A 126 3.64 -10.46 -5.47
C VAL A 126 4.80 -10.29 -6.44
N VAL A 127 5.53 -9.18 -6.39
CA VAL A 127 6.65 -8.96 -7.31
C VAL A 127 7.82 -9.91 -7.04
N LEU A 128 8.12 -10.21 -5.78
CA LEU A 128 9.16 -11.17 -5.40
C LEU A 128 8.77 -12.61 -5.76
N GLU A 129 7.54 -13.01 -5.51
CA GLU A 129 7.04 -14.35 -5.84
C GLU A 129 6.95 -14.55 -7.36
N THR A 130 6.58 -13.50 -8.11
CA THR A 130 6.66 -13.51 -9.57
C THR A 130 8.09 -13.76 -10.05
N LEU A 131 9.09 -13.08 -9.45
CA LEU A 131 10.49 -13.30 -9.79
C LEU A 131 10.95 -14.73 -9.46
N ARG A 132 10.49 -15.28 -8.32
CA ARG A 132 10.76 -16.67 -7.94
C ARG A 132 10.20 -17.65 -8.99
N LEU A 133 8.97 -17.48 -9.46
CA LEU A 133 8.40 -18.32 -10.53
C LEU A 133 9.17 -18.19 -11.85
N LEU A 134 9.62 -16.97 -12.17
CA LEU A 134 10.44 -16.75 -13.37
C LEU A 134 11.83 -17.35 -13.27
N SER A 135 12.37 -17.58 -12.06
CA SER A 135 13.66 -18.27 -11.92
C SER A 135 13.59 -19.76 -12.31
N GLU A 136 12.41 -20.35 -12.20
CA GLU A 136 12.17 -21.75 -12.57
C GLU A 136 11.88 -21.90 -14.09
N ASP A 137 11.20 -20.91 -14.67
CA ASP A 137 10.84 -20.87 -16.09
C ASP A 137 10.93 -19.41 -16.58
N PRO A 138 12.14 -18.95 -16.96
CA PRO A 138 12.37 -17.56 -17.32
C PRO A 138 11.79 -17.23 -18.69
N GLY A 139 11.21 -16.03 -18.77
CA GLY A 139 10.93 -15.41 -20.07
C GLY A 139 12.20 -14.89 -20.74
N ARG A 140 12.03 -14.08 -21.79
CA ARG A 140 13.16 -13.45 -22.50
C ARG A 140 13.63 -12.15 -21.87
N ALA A 141 12.79 -11.51 -21.05
CA ALA A 141 13.09 -10.22 -20.45
C ALA A 141 13.99 -10.37 -19.21
N CYS A 142 15.01 -9.54 -19.11
CA CYS A 142 15.70 -9.31 -17.84
C CYS A 142 14.71 -8.62 -16.88
N THR A 143 14.35 -9.30 -15.80
CA THR A 143 13.32 -8.85 -14.86
C THR A 143 13.95 -8.52 -13.50
N MET A 144 13.63 -7.35 -12.97
CA MET A 144 14.07 -6.85 -11.67
C MET A 144 12.85 -6.62 -10.79
N ALA A 145 12.81 -7.25 -9.61
CA ALA A 145 11.80 -6.99 -8.60
C ALA A 145 12.32 -5.95 -7.61
N VAL A 146 11.54 -4.91 -7.36
CA VAL A 146 11.89 -3.77 -6.51
C VAL A 146 10.84 -3.58 -5.43
N ALA A 147 11.25 -3.67 -4.18
CA ALA A 147 10.47 -3.22 -3.04
C ALA A 147 10.78 -1.72 -2.83
N THR A 148 9.85 -0.87 -3.19
CA THR A 148 10.00 0.58 -3.10
C THR A 148 9.68 1.10 -1.71
N VAL A 149 10.04 2.34 -1.42
CA VAL A 149 9.78 3.02 -0.15
C VAL A 149 9.29 4.43 -0.39
N GLN A 150 8.59 5.01 0.60
CA GLN A 150 8.05 6.37 0.57
C GLN A 150 6.92 6.56 -0.48
N GLU A 151 6.18 5.51 -0.78
CA GLU A 151 4.98 5.60 -1.60
C GLU A 151 3.90 6.36 -0.84
N GLU A 152 3.66 6.00 0.42
CA GLU A 152 2.60 6.51 1.30
C GLU A 152 2.69 8.02 1.59
N ILE A 153 3.85 8.60 1.42
CA ILE A 153 4.06 10.05 1.55
C ILE A 153 4.18 10.77 0.21
N GLY A 154 4.05 10.08 -0.86
CA GLY A 154 3.69 10.29 -2.27
C GLY A 154 4.21 11.49 -3.04
N PHE A 155 4.61 12.56 -2.42
CA PHE A 155 4.86 13.84 -3.08
C PHE A 155 5.99 13.84 -4.10
N THR A 156 6.98 12.99 -3.94
CA THR A 156 8.21 13.00 -4.76
C THR A 156 8.43 11.72 -5.54
N GLY A 157 7.55 10.73 -5.38
CA GLY A 157 7.68 9.39 -5.97
C GLY A 157 8.76 8.54 -5.32
N GLY A 158 9.33 8.95 -4.20
CA GLY A 158 10.18 8.18 -3.31
C GLY A 158 11.16 7.22 -3.97
N GLY A 159 11.15 5.99 -3.46
CA GLY A 159 11.97 4.89 -3.96
C GLY A 159 11.62 4.46 -5.39
N ALA A 160 10.34 4.58 -5.81
CA ALA A 160 9.90 4.24 -7.15
C ALA A 160 10.60 5.10 -8.22
N ARG A 161 10.64 6.41 -8.00
CA ARG A 161 11.30 7.35 -8.92
C ARG A 161 12.80 7.11 -8.99
N THR A 162 13.46 6.93 -7.85
CA THR A 162 14.92 6.75 -7.83
C THR A 162 15.34 5.41 -8.39
N SER A 163 14.57 4.35 -8.12
CA SER A 163 14.82 3.02 -8.68
C SER A 163 14.60 2.98 -10.20
N ALA A 164 13.48 3.54 -10.69
CA ALA A 164 13.22 3.61 -12.12
C ALA A 164 14.27 4.45 -12.86
N PHE A 165 14.74 5.54 -12.22
CA PHE A 165 15.82 6.35 -12.79
C PHE A 165 17.14 5.57 -12.92
N SER A 166 17.50 4.79 -11.89
CA SER A 166 18.79 4.08 -11.84
C SER A 166 18.81 2.80 -12.66
N LEU A 167 17.68 2.08 -12.69
CA LEU A 167 17.56 0.78 -13.37
C LEU A 167 17.26 0.90 -14.87
N GLU A 168 16.78 2.05 -15.34
CA GLU A 168 16.46 2.32 -16.74
C GLU A 168 15.59 1.22 -17.40
N PRO A 169 14.44 0.85 -16.81
CA PRO A 169 13.64 -0.22 -17.39
C PRO A 169 12.94 0.21 -18.68
N ASP A 170 12.91 -0.67 -19.69
CA ASP A 170 12.15 -0.46 -20.93
C ASP A 170 10.64 -0.56 -20.69
N LEU A 171 10.23 -1.24 -19.60
CA LEU A 171 8.85 -1.50 -19.22
C LEU A 171 8.77 -1.70 -17.71
N ALA A 172 7.71 -1.20 -17.08
CA ALA A 172 7.43 -1.46 -15.67
C ALA A 172 6.02 -2.01 -15.46
N LEU A 173 5.88 -2.92 -14.48
CA LEU A 173 4.60 -3.31 -13.90
C LEU A 173 4.62 -2.97 -12.41
N VAL A 174 3.64 -2.22 -11.99
CA VAL A 174 3.45 -1.83 -10.60
C VAL A 174 2.32 -2.68 -10.00
N VAL A 175 2.55 -3.17 -8.81
CA VAL A 175 1.53 -3.88 -8.02
C VAL A 175 1.20 -3.03 -6.81
N ASP A 176 -0.09 -2.79 -6.64
CA ASP A 176 -0.62 -2.04 -5.51
C ASP A 176 -1.95 -2.64 -5.03
N VAL A 177 -2.59 -2.05 -4.06
CA VAL A 177 -3.96 -2.37 -3.66
C VAL A 177 -4.96 -1.43 -4.32
N THR A 178 -6.24 -1.80 -4.32
CA THR A 178 -7.34 -0.91 -4.68
C THR A 178 -8.58 -1.22 -3.83
N PHE A 179 -9.49 -0.27 -3.73
CA PHE A 179 -10.71 -0.44 -2.95
C PHE A 179 -11.56 -1.59 -3.47
N SER A 180 -11.79 -2.58 -2.62
CA SER A 180 -12.83 -3.59 -2.88
C SER A 180 -14.20 -2.95 -2.68
N THR A 181 -15.12 -3.20 -3.62
CA THR A 181 -16.45 -2.57 -3.63
C THR A 181 -17.56 -3.50 -3.16
N ASP A 182 -17.22 -4.63 -2.59
CA ASP A 182 -18.15 -5.60 -2.01
C ASP A 182 -18.32 -5.41 -0.49
N VAL A 183 -18.35 -4.15 -0.04
CA VAL A 183 -18.70 -3.73 1.31
C VAL A 183 -19.97 -2.90 1.30
N PRO A 184 -20.69 -2.79 2.45
CA PRO A 184 -21.87 -1.92 2.54
C PRO A 184 -21.55 -0.45 2.19
N ASP A 185 -22.53 0.25 1.65
CA ASP A 185 -22.54 1.70 1.43
C ASP A 185 -21.44 2.27 0.48
N LEU A 186 -20.82 1.43 -0.35
CA LEU A 186 -19.95 1.91 -1.42
C LEU A 186 -20.69 2.08 -2.77
N GLU A 187 -20.44 3.23 -3.41
CA GLU A 187 -21.05 3.56 -4.69
C GLU A 187 -20.19 3.00 -5.86
N LYS A 188 -20.61 1.87 -6.39
CA LYS A 188 -19.89 1.15 -7.46
C LYS A 188 -19.75 1.96 -8.75
N ARG A 189 -20.65 2.92 -9.01
CA ARG A 189 -20.57 3.78 -10.19
C ARG A 189 -19.33 4.68 -10.18
N GLU A 190 -18.78 4.96 -9.01
CA GLU A 190 -17.61 5.82 -8.87
C GLU A 190 -16.31 5.04 -8.89
N LEU A 191 -16.30 3.84 -8.33
CA LEU A 191 -15.09 3.04 -8.09
C LEU A 191 -14.94 1.85 -9.04
N GLY A 192 -16.01 1.39 -9.68
CA GLY A 192 -16.06 0.13 -10.41
C GLY A 192 -16.60 -1.03 -9.55
N GLU A 193 -16.55 -2.25 -10.09
CA GLU A 193 -16.94 -3.46 -9.36
C GLU A 193 -15.72 -4.37 -9.14
N HIS A 194 -15.12 -4.26 -7.97
CA HIS A 194 -13.96 -5.05 -7.55
C HIS A 194 -14.31 -5.79 -6.27
N LYS A 195 -14.27 -7.12 -6.29
CA LYS A 195 -14.64 -7.96 -5.15
C LYS A 195 -13.43 -8.72 -4.63
N ILE A 196 -13.38 -8.93 -3.32
CA ILE A 196 -12.41 -9.86 -2.72
C ILE A 196 -12.66 -11.27 -3.28
N GLY A 197 -11.61 -11.90 -3.81
CA GLY A 197 -11.70 -13.18 -4.52
C GLY A 197 -12.09 -13.03 -5.99
N GLY A 198 -12.21 -11.80 -6.51
CA GLY A 198 -12.52 -11.51 -7.91
C GLY A 198 -11.33 -11.48 -8.85
N GLY A 199 -10.13 -11.66 -8.33
CA GLY A 199 -8.88 -11.57 -9.09
C GLY A 199 -8.30 -10.16 -9.16
N PRO A 200 -7.16 -9.99 -9.86
CA PRO A 200 -6.50 -8.71 -10.00
C PRO A 200 -7.36 -7.68 -10.75
N VAL A 201 -7.09 -6.42 -10.45
CA VAL A 201 -7.69 -5.25 -11.11
C VAL A 201 -6.65 -4.61 -12.01
N ILE A 202 -6.91 -4.55 -13.31
CA ILE A 202 -5.99 -3.97 -14.30
C ILE A 202 -6.42 -2.53 -14.56
N SER A 203 -5.54 -1.57 -14.29
CA SER A 203 -5.83 -0.14 -14.44
C SER A 203 -5.65 0.33 -15.89
N ARG A 204 -6.58 1.20 -16.34
CA ARG A 204 -6.55 1.84 -17.65
C ARG A 204 -6.67 3.36 -17.51
N GLY A 205 -5.79 4.09 -18.14
CA GLY A 205 -5.78 5.57 -18.14
C GLY A 205 -4.46 6.12 -17.59
N SER A 206 -4.42 7.37 -17.28
CA SER A 206 -3.27 8.17 -16.79
C SER A 206 -1.87 7.55 -16.96
N ALA A 207 -1.31 6.94 -15.93
CA ALA A 207 0.01 6.32 -15.94
C ALA A 207 0.06 4.96 -16.67
N ALA A 208 -1.10 4.33 -16.96
CA ALA A 208 -1.13 3.02 -17.61
C ALA A 208 -0.93 3.15 -19.13
N HIS A 209 0.15 2.55 -19.63
CA HIS A 209 0.45 2.53 -21.06
C HIS A 209 -0.56 1.66 -21.82
N PRO A 210 -1.18 2.13 -22.91
CA PRO A 210 -2.28 1.41 -23.58
C PRO A 210 -1.89 0.03 -24.09
N VAL A 211 -0.71 -0.14 -24.69
CA VAL A 211 -0.23 -1.44 -25.18
C VAL A 211 -0.01 -2.41 -24.01
N VAL A 212 0.50 -1.93 -22.87
CA VAL A 212 0.72 -2.75 -21.69
C VAL A 212 -0.61 -3.19 -21.09
N PHE A 213 -1.59 -2.27 -21.01
CA PHE A 213 -2.95 -2.60 -20.56
C PHE A 213 -3.60 -3.69 -21.42
N GLU A 214 -3.62 -3.52 -22.75
CA GLU A 214 -4.25 -4.50 -23.66
C GLU A 214 -3.58 -5.87 -23.56
N ARG A 215 -2.24 -5.91 -23.43
CA ARG A 215 -1.50 -7.16 -23.21
C ARG A 215 -1.82 -7.83 -21.89
N LEU A 216 -1.90 -7.08 -20.78
CA LEU A 216 -2.31 -7.63 -19.48
C LEU A 216 -3.71 -8.23 -19.58
N ALA A 217 -4.65 -7.54 -20.20
CA ALA A 217 -6.02 -7.98 -20.40
C ALA A 217 -6.10 -9.24 -21.29
N GLU A 218 -5.30 -9.31 -22.36
CA GLU A 218 -5.21 -10.47 -23.24
C GLU A 218 -4.65 -11.69 -22.50
N VAL A 219 -3.55 -11.51 -21.76
CA VAL A 219 -2.94 -12.57 -20.97
C VAL A 219 -3.90 -13.09 -19.91
N ALA A 220 -4.58 -12.21 -19.17
CA ALA A 220 -5.57 -12.63 -18.17
C ALA A 220 -6.69 -13.49 -18.78
N ARG A 221 -7.21 -13.10 -19.95
CA ARG A 221 -8.22 -13.89 -20.67
C ARG A 221 -7.69 -15.23 -21.16
N ARG A 222 -6.50 -15.26 -21.74
CA ARG A 222 -5.86 -16.48 -22.25
C ARG A 222 -5.59 -17.50 -21.15
N GLU A 223 -5.10 -17.03 -20.01
CA GLU A 223 -4.80 -17.87 -18.83
C GLU A 223 -6.05 -18.20 -17.99
N GLY A 224 -7.23 -17.71 -18.36
CA GLY A 224 -8.46 -17.92 -17.61
C GLY A 224 -8.43 -17.29 -16.22
N ILE A 225 -7.68 -16.21 -16.01
CA ILE A 225 -7.58 -15.51 -14.72
C ILE A 225 -8.75 -14.54 -14.61
N PRO A 226 -9.65 -14.70 -13.64
CA PRO A 226 -10.69 -13.72 -13.34
C PRO A 226 -10.03 -12.36 -13.03
N HIS A 227 -10.56 -11.30 -13.59
CA HIS A 227 -10.01 -9.94 -13.40
C HIS A 227 -11.11 -8.90 -13.65
N THR A 228 -10.83 -7.68 -13.22
CA THR A 228 -11.67 -6.52 -13.50
C THR A 228 -10.81 -5.36 -14.00
N TYR A 229 -11.46 -4.31 -14.53
CA TYR A 229 -10.78 -3.12 -15.02
C TYR A 229 -11.14 -1.93 -14.16
N GLN A 230 -10.14 -1.10 -13.86
CA GLN A 230 -10.31 0.17 -13.16
C GLN A 230 -9.91 1.33 -14.07
N ALA A 231 -10.81 2.30 -14.20
CA ALA A 231 -10.51 3.54 -14.92
C ALA A 231 -9.69 4.48 -14.00
N ALA A 232 -8.58 4.98 -14.53
CA ALA A 232 -7.72 5.97 -13.85
C ALA A 232 -7.64 7.26 -14.69
N PRO A 233 -8.69 8.12 -14.67
CA PRO A 233 -8.73 9.34 -15.49
C PRO A 233 -7.78 10.45 -15.00
N LYS A 234 -7.25 10.31 -13.79
CA LYS A 234 -6.31 11.22 -13.14
C LYS A 234 -5.13 10.41 -12.60
N ALA A 235 -4.35 10.97 -11.67
CA ALA A 235 -3.30 10.25 -10.97
C ALA A 235 -3.83 8.95 -10.33
N THR A 236 -3.03 7.89 -10.38
CA THR A 236 -3.35 6.59 -9.77
C THR A 236 -3.13 6.61 -8.26
N ARG A 237 -2.28 7.52 -7.78
CA ARG A 237 -1.78 7.62 -6.39
C ARG A 237 -1.07 6.34 -5.97
N THR A 238 -0.25 5.81 -6.88
CA THR A 238 0.61 4.66 -6.68
C THR A 238 1.99 4.97 -7.24
N ASP A 239 2.94 4.09 -7.03
CA ASP A 239 4.28 4.17 -7.63
C ASP A 239 4.26 4.30 -9.17
N ALA A 240 3.18 3.90 -9.84
CA ALA A 240 3.04 4.06 -11.28
C ALA A 240 3.11 5.52 -11.73
N ASP A 241 2.60 6.45 -10.92
CA ASP A 241 2.64 7.89 -11.23
C ASP A 241 4.07 8.46 -11.26
N ALA A 242 4.98 7.84 -10.50
CA ALA A 242 6.38 8.25 -10.46
C ALA A 242 7.24 7.53 -11.51
N ILE A 243 6.95 6.24 -11.74
CA ILE A 243 7.75 5.40 -12.65
C ILE A 243 7.52 5.82 -14.09
N HIS A 244 6.27 6.05 -14.54
CA HIS A 244 5.99 6.39 -15.94
C HIS A 244 6.60 7.71 -16.39
N LEU A 245 6.95 8.59 -15.44
CA LEU A 245 7.62 9.87 -15.71
C LEU A 245 9.14 9.82 -15.54
N ALA A 246 9.70 8.66 -15.17
CA ALA A 246 11.14 8.55 -14.98
C ALA A 246 11.89 8.70 -16.31
N ARG A 247 12.99 9.47 -16.30
CA ARG A 247 13.83 9.77 -17.47
C ARG A 247 13.04 10.31 -18.68
N SER A 248 13.04 9.59 -19.80
CA SER A 248 12.30 9.91 -21.03
C SER A 248 10.88 9.34 -21.04
N GLY A 249 10.46 8.73 -19.98
CA GLY A 249 9.21 8.00 -19.83
C GLY A 249 9.42 6.49 -19.85
N VAL A 250 8.72 5.78 -18.95
CA VAL A 250 8.73 4.30 -18.88
C VAL A 250 7.32 3.81 -19.15
N PRO A 251 7.07 3.02 -20.20
CA PRO A 251 5.80 2.35 -20.41
C PRO A 251 5.44 1.52 -19.17
N THR A 252 4.33 1.87 -18.51
CA THR A 252 4.00 1.31 -17.20
C THR A 252 2.61 0.68 -17.21
N GLY A 253 2.46 -0.48 -16.57
CA GLY A 253 1.19 -1.11 -16.24
C GLY A 253 0.96 -1.09 -14.73
N LEU A 254 -0.29 -0.94 -14.32
CA LEU A 254 -0.70 -1.04 -12.91
C LEU A 254 -1.69 -2.18 -12.75
N VAL A 255 -1.37 -3.09 -11.84
CA VAL A 255 -2.22 -4.23 -11.46
C VAL A 255 -2.44 -4.17 -9.95
N SER A 256 -3.71 -4.05 -9.54
CA SER A 256 -4.05 -3.88 -8.13
C SER A 256 -4.74 -5.11 -7.55
N VAL A 257 -4.55 -5.35 -6.26
CA VAL A 257 -5.26 -6.38 -5.50
C VAL A 257 -6.42 -5.73 -4.75
N PRO A 258 -7.66 -6.27 -4.85
CA PRO A 258 -8.78 -5.75 -4.08
C PRO A 258 -8.51 -5.84 -2.58
N ASN A 259 -8.63 -4.72 -1.87
CA ASN A 259 -8.40 -4.57 -0.45
C ASN A 259 -9.63 -3.91 0.22
N ARG A 260 -10.10 -4.46 1.35
CA ARG A 260 -11.08 -3.82 2.22
C ARG A 260 -10.38 -3.12 3.36
N TYR A 261 -10.99 -2.03 3.82
CA TYR A 261 -10.52 -1.30 5.01
C TYR A 261 -9.09 -0.77 4.88
N MET A 262 -8.71 -0.39 3.65
CA MET A 262 -7.43 0.25 3.34
C MET A 262 -7.13 1.37 4.33
N HIS A 263 -5.86 1.55 4.71
CA HIS A 263 -5.42 2.52 5.70
C HIS A 263 -6.06 2.31 7.08
N SER A 264 -6.14 1.05 7.50
CA SER A 264 -6.58 0.66 8.83
C SER A 264 -5.70 -0.45 9.42
N PRO A 265 -5.78 -0.73 10.74
CA PRO A 265 -5.04 -1.85 11.33
C PRO A 265 -5.55 -3.22 10.91
N SER A 266 -6.63 -3.29 10.13
CA SER A 266 -7.33 -4.53 9.77
C SER A 266 -7.70 -4.58 8.29
N GLU A 267 -6.77 -4.16 7.44
CA GLU A 267 -6.88 -4.32 5.98
C GLU A 267 -7.09 -5.78 5.63
N LEU A 268 -7.91 -6.07 4.61
CA LEU A 268 -8.33 -7.43 4.31
C LEU A 268 -8.20 -7.75 2.83
N VAL A 269 -7.55 -8.89 2.54
CA VAL A 269 -7.39 -9.43 1.17
C VAL A 269 -7.68 -10.94 1.11
N SER A 270 -7.87 -11.45 -0.10
CA SER A 270 -7.89 -12.88 -0.40
C SER A 270 -6.51 -13.37 -0.82
N LEU A 271 -6.04 -14.48 -0.28
CA LEU A 271 -4.80 -15.12 -0.72
C LEU A 271 -4.89 -15.60 -2.17
N GLU A 272 -6.08 -15.98 -2.62
CA GLU A 272 -6.30 -16.39 -4.00
C GLU A 272 -6.10 -15.22 -4.99
N ASP A 273 -6.44 -13.99 -4.61
CA ASP A 273 -6.19 -12.82 -5.46
C ASP A 273 -4.70 -12.54 -5.60
N LEU A 274 -3.91 -12.79 -4.55
CA LEU A 274 -2.44 -12.70 -4.61
C LEU A 274 -1.86 -13.72 -5.60
N ASP A 275 -2.26 -14.99 -5.48
CA ASP A 275 -1.82 -16.07 -6.39
C ASP A 275 -2.18 -15.76 -7.84
N ARG A 276 -3.40 -15.31 -8.10
CA ARG A 276 -3.85 -14.92 -9.43
C ARG A 276 -3.05 -13.75 -9.99
N THR A 277 -2.70 -12.78 -9.15
CA THR A 277 -1.88 -11.64 -9.56
C THR A 277 -0.47 -12.10 -9.91
N VAL A 278 0.17 -12.92 -9.09
CA VAL A 278 1.49 -13.53 -9.39
C VAL A 278 1.46 -14.27 -10.73
N ARG A 279 0.44 -15.12 -10.94
CA ARG A 279 0.28 -15.89 -12.20
C ARG A 279 0.10 -14.97 -13.41
N LEU A 280 -0.68 -13.90 -13.28
CA LEU A 280 -0.86 -12.92 -14.35
C LEU A 280 0.46 -12.26 -14.75
N LEU A 281 1.22 -11.79 -13.77
CA LEU A 281 2.50 -11.13 -14.04
C LEU A 281 3.53 -12.09 -14.64
N ALA A 282 3.63 -13.31 -14.10
CA ALA A 282 4.54 -14.32 -14.63
C ALA A 282 4.17 -14.70 -16.09
N ALA A 283 2.91 -14.92 -16.40
CA ALA A 283 2.42 -15.23 -17.74
C ALA A 283 2.63 -14.06 -18.71
N PHE A 284 2.43 -12.82 -18.26
CA PHE A 284 2.72 -11.63 -19.05
C PHE A 284 4.20 -11.58 -19.45
N ILE A 285 5.11 -11.78 -18.50
CA ILE A 285 6.56 -11.68 -18.73
C ILE A 285 7.05 -12.80 -19.64
N ARG A 286 6.59 -14.03 -19.41
CA ARG A 286 6.92 -15.18 -20.28
C ARG A 286 6.45 -14.98 -21.71
N GLY A 287 5.31 -14.31 -21.89
CA GLY A 287 4.72 -14.02 -23.20
C GLY A 287 5.31 -12.82 -23.93
N LEU A 288 6.29 -12.12 -23.35
CA LEU A 288 6.91 -10.98 -24.03
C LEU A 288 7.71 -11.43 -25.26
N PRO A 289 7.50 -10.83 -26.45
CA PRO A 289 8.31 -11.10 -27.62
C PRO A 289 9.74 -10.54 -27.44
N ALA A 290 10.66 -10.97 -28.31
CA ALA A 290 12.03 -10.45 -28.31
C ALA A 290 12.08 -8.95 -28.62
N GLU A 291 11.20 -8.51 -29.52
CA GLU A 291 10.99 -7.09 -29.84
C GLU A 291 9.54 -6.75 -29.52
N LEU A 292 9.34 -5.84 -28.61
CA LEU A 292 8.04 -5.35 -28.19
C LEU A 292 7.85 -3.94 -28.72
N ASP A 293 6.92 -3.78 -29.66
CA ASP A 293 6.49 -2.45 -30.07
C ASP A 293 5.54 -1.87 -29.02
N LEU A 294 5.97 -0.77 -28.43
CA LEU A 294 5.22 -0.02 -27.43
C LEU A 294 4.64 1.28 -28.00
N THR A 295 4.65 1.44 -29.33
CA THR A 295 4.02 2.60 -29.97
C THR A 295 2.51 2.54 -29.81
N PRO A 296 1.87 3.52 -29.18
CA PRO A 296 0.43 3.53 -29.02
C PRO A 296 -0.28 3.63 -30.38
N GLY A 297 -1.20 2.69 -30.66
CA GLY A 297 -2.01 2.70 -31.89
C GLY A 297 -1.32 2.12 -33.14
N ALA A 298 -0.19 1.43 -32.97
CA ALA A 298 0.45 0.65 -34.02
C ALA A 298 -0.33 -0.62 -34.35
#